data_7b05f702d2771f3bc48a634ecc30e708
#
_entry.id   7b05f702d2771f3bc48a634ecc30e708
#
_cell.length_a   1.000
_cell.length_b   1.000
_cell.length_c   1.000
_cell.angle_alpha   90.00
_cell.angle_beta   90.00
_cell.angle_gamma   90.00
#
_symmetry.space_group_name_H-M   'P 1'
#
loop_
_entity.id
_entity.type
_entity.pdbx_description
1 polymer ?
#
loop_
_entity_poly.entity_id
_entity_poly.type
_entity_poly.pdbx_seq_one_letter_code
_entity_poly.pdbx_strand_id
1 'polypeptide(L)'
;MKKILIIGATSGLGRGIAETYIRRGCDVGVMGRRQALLDELVAIGEGRVKAAVCDVTADDAVARVEALVREMGGVDCLVLSSGVGRQNPALDYALERPTLLTNVVGWTAIVDWAYRYFQQQGHGHLAAISSIAALRGLAPAPAYSATKAFQAHYLEALRQRAKASRQPLYITDIRPGFVDTPLLNDPKQFFGVLKVDKAVRAIVRAIDHRKGVATITRRWALLAPFMKAAPEWLLVKVLGGSRSTK
;
A
#
# COMPACT_ATOMS: atom_id res chain seq x y z
N MET A 1 -22.15 3.63 10.29
CA MET A 1 -21.54 3.11 9.05
C MET A 1 -20.04 3.23 9.18
N LYS A 2 -19.25 2.32 8.57
CA LYS A 2 -17.79 2.37 8.64
C LYS A 2 -17.25 3.44 7.70
N LYS A 3 -16.39 4.33 8.21
CA LYS A 3 -15.75 5.39 7.45
C LYS A 3 -14.33 4.96 7.06
N ILE A 4 -14.05 4.92 5.76
CA ILE A 4 -12.79 4.38 5.23
C ILE A 4 -12.13 5.41 4.32
N LEU A 5 -10.89 5.74 4.59
CA LEU A 5 -10.07 6.60 3.72
C LEU A 5 -9.08 5.77 2.94
N ILE A 6 -9.07 5.90 1.61
CA ILE A 6 -8.10 5.25 0.73
C ILE A 6 -7.21 6.29 0.05
N ILE A 7 -5.92 6.25 0.34
CA ILE A 7 -4.92 7.13 -0.28
C ILE A 7 -4.19 6.33 -1.36
N GLY A 8 -4.17 6.85 -2.60
CA GLY A 8 -3.75 6.10 -3.79
C GLY A 8 -4.91 5.37 -4.48
N ALA A 9 -6.11 5.98 -4.46
CA ALA A 9 -7.36 5.37 -4.91
C ALA A 9 -7.60 5.45 -6.43
N THR A 10 -6.74 6.10 -7.21
CA THR A 10 -7.01 6.37 -8.64
C THR A 10 -6.67 5.23 -9.60
N SER A 11 -6.03 4.14 -9.15
CA SER A 11 -5.73 2.99 -10.00
C SER A 11 -5.40 1.73 -9.20
N GLY A 12 -5.34 0.59 -9.89
CA GLY A 12 -4.84 -0.67 -9.36
C GLY A 12 -5.55 -1.13 -8.09
N LEU A 13 -4.78 -1.52 -7.09
CA LEU A 13 -5.31 -2.06 -5.83
C LEU A 13 -6.13 -1.03 -5.05
N GLY A 14 -5.64 0.22 -4.96
CA GLY A 14 -6.33 1.28 -4.23
C GLY A 14 -7.71 1.58 -4.80
N ARG A 15 -7.83 1.66 -6.14
CA ARG A 15 -9.12 1.84 -6.82
C ARG A 15 -10.07 0.67 -6.54
N GLY A 16 -9.61 -0.56 -6.73
CA GLY A 16 -10.44 -1.73 -6.49
C GLY A 16 -10.91 -1.87 -5.03
N ILE A 17 -10.07 -1.47 -4.06
CA ILE A 17 -10.45 -1.42 -2.65
C ILE A 17 -11.53 -0.35 -2.43
N ALA A 18 -11.37 0.86 -2.99
CA ALA A 18 -12.35 1.93 -2.90
C ALA A 18 -13.70 1.51 -3.46
N GLU A 19 -13.73 1.01 -4.70
CA GLU A 19 -14.96 0.50 -5.34
C GLU A 19 -15.62 -0.61 -4.53
N THR A 20 -14.83 -1.48 -3.88
CA THR A 20 -15.39 -2.57 -3.06
C THR A 20 -16.09 -2.02 -1.81
N TYR A 21 -15.51 -1.04 -1.12
CA TYR A 21 -16.16 -0.46 0.06
C TYR A 21 -17.33 0.46 -0.30
N ILE A 22 -17.26 1.16 -1.44
CA ILE A 22 -18.40 1.93 -1.99
C ILE A 22 -19.59 1.01 -2.23
N ARG A 23 -19.40 -0.09 -2.96
CA ARG A 23 -20.47 -1.10 -3.21
C ARG A 23 -21.05 -1.73 -1.95
N ARG A 24 -20.30 -1.72 -0.84
CA ARG A 24 -20.77 -2.20 0.47
C ARG A 24 -21.52 -1.15 1.27
N GLY A 25 -21.74 0.04 0.72
CA GLY A 25 -22.45 1.15 1.38
C GLY A 25 -21.66 1.84 2.48
N CYS A 26 -20.33 1.73 2.51
CA CYS A 26 -19.49 2.49 3.44
C CYS A 26 -19.39 3.96 3.03
N ASP A 27 -19.10 4.84 4.02
CA ASP A 27 -18.64 6.20 3.74
C ASP A 27 -17.16 6.14 3.35
N VAL A 28 -16.82 6.59 2.16
CA VAL A 28 -15.47 6.41 1.61
C VAL A 28 -14.83 7.75 1.26
N GLY A 29 -13.67 8.03 1.83
CA GLY A 29 -12.77 9.07 1.37
C GLY A 29 -11.78 8.50 0.35
N VAL A 30 -11.58 9.18 -0.76
CA VAL A 30 -10.64 8.78 -1.80
C VAL A 30 -9.64 9.89 -2.10
N MET A 31 -8.35 9.55 -2.10
CA MET A 31 -7.29 10.49 -2.40
C MET A 31 -6.33 9.95 -3.46
N GLY A 32 -5.82 10.84 -4.28
CA GLY A 32 -4.83 10.54 -5.31
C GLY A 32 -4.53 11.78 -6.15
N ARG A 33 -3.66 11.66 -7.14
CA ARG A 33 -3.17 12.80 -7.94
C ARG A 33 -4.06 13.19 -9.12
N ARG A 34 -4.96 12.29 -9.55
CA ARG A 34 -5.72 12.44 -10.81
C ARG A 34 -7.19 12.74 -10.49
N GLN A 35 -7.57 14.02 -10.59
CA GLN A 35 -8.92 14.50 -10.28
C GLN A 35 -10.00 13.72 -11.03
N ALA A 36 -9.90 13.60 -12.35
CA ALA A 36 -10.94 12.93 -13.16
C ALA A 36 -11.24 11.50 -12.69
N LEU A 37 -10.22 10.74 -12.24
CA LEU A 37 -10.41 9.38 -11.73
C LEU A 37 -10.98 9.35 -10.29
N LEU A 38 -10.83 10.43 -9.54
CA LEU A 38 -11.51 10.60 -8.25
C LEU A 38 -12.98 10.93 -8.48
N ASP A 39 -13.30 11.78 -9.46
CA ASP A 39 -14.66 12.16 -9.81
C ASP A 39 -15.48 10.94 -10.27
N GLU A 40 -14.86 10.01 -11.01
CA GLU A 40 -15.48 8.72 -11.32
C GLU A 40 -15.89 7.92 -10.06
N LEU A 41 -15.05 7.90 -9.02
CA LEU A 41 -15.36 7.22 -7.76
C LEU A 41 -16.45 7.94 -6.97
N VAL A 42 -16.46 9.27 -7.02
CA VAL A 42 -17.53 10.09 -6.41
C VAL A 42 -18.86 9.81 -7.09
N ALA A 43 -18.88 9.75 -8.43
CA ALA A 43 -20.09 9.51 -9.20
C ALA A 43 -20.77 8.17 -8.87
N ILE A 44 -20.01 7.10 -8.63
CA ILE A 44 -20.56 5.78 -8.26
C ILE A 44 -20.93 5.67 -6.78
N GLY A 45 -20.61 6.67 -5.98
CA GLY A 45 -20.74 6.64 -4.52
C GLY A 45 -22.07 7.10 -3.96
N GLU A 46 -23.00 7.60 -4.81
CA GLU A 46 -24.35 8.04 -4.41
C GLU A 46 -24.32 8.98 -3.18
N GLY A 47 -23.43 9.94 -3.16
CA GLY A 47 -23.27 10.93 -2.07
C GLY A 47 -22.45 10.44 -0.84
N ARG A 48 -22.04 9.17 -0.79
CA ARG A 48 -21.22 8.62 0.31
C ARG A 48 -19.71 8.70 0.06
N VAL A 49 -19.29 9.23 -1.09
CA VAL A 49 -17.87 9.34 -1.41
C VAL A 49 -17.44 10.80 -1.40
N LYS A 50 -16.36 11.07 -0.68
CA LYS A 50 -15.67 12.36 -0.68
C LYS A 50 -14.28 12.20 -1.28
N ALA A 51 -13.82 13.18 -2.02
CA ALA A 51 -12.56 13.09 -2.73
C ALA A 51 -11.70 14.34 -2.54
N ALA A 52 -10.38 14.13 -2.49
CA ALA A 52 -9.42 15.23 -2.52
C ALA A 52 -8.17 14.86 -3.33
N VAL A 53 -7.67 15.77 -4.14
CA VAL A 53 -6.38 15.62 -4.80
C VAL A 53 -5.27 15.68 -3.77
N CYS A 54 -4.41 14.67 -3.78
CA CYS A 54 -3.25 14.61 -2.88
C CYS A 54 -2.09 13.91 -3.57
N ASP A 55 -0.94 14.57 -3.61
CA ASP A 55 0.35 13.92 -3.81
C ASP A 55 0.98 13.72 -2.42
N VAL A 56 1.26 12.48 -2.07
CA VAL A 56 1.83 12.15 -0.74
C VAL A 56 3.24 12.72 -0.54
N THR A 57 3.89 13.19 -1.60
CA THR A 57 5.22 13.81 -1.56
C THR A 57 5.18 15.34 -1.39
N ALA A 58 3.98 15.93 -1.43
CA ALA A 58 3.82 17.36 -1.24
C ALA A 58 3.88 17.75 0.24
N ASP A 59 4.40 18.92 0.54
CA ASP A 59 4.54 19.42 1.91
C ASP A 59 3.20 19.56 2.63
N ASP A 60 2.12 19.82 1.88
CA ASP A 60 0.75 19.96 2.40
C ASP A 60 -0.03 18.63 2.42
N ALA A 61 0.59 17.49 2.10
CA ALA A 61 -0.09 16.20 1.98
C ALA A 61 -0.88 15.83 3.26
N VAL A 62 -0.26 15.99 4.43
CA VAL A 62 -0.91 15.70 5.72
C VAL A 62 -2.08 16.65 5.96
N ALA A 63 -1.93 17.93 5.69
CA ALA A 63 -3.01 18.91 5.85
C ALA A 63 -4.22 18.59 4.96
N ARG A 64 -3.99 18.13 3.73
CA ARG A 64 -5.06 17.64 2.84
C ARG A 64 -5.77 16.42 3.38
N VAL A 65 -5.02 15.47 3.96
CA VAL A 65 -5.61 14.28 4.61
C VAL A 65 -6.49 14.70 5.78
N GLU A 66 -6.01 15.60 6.64
CA GLU A 66 -6.77 16.13 7.78
C GLU A 66 -8.05 16.85 7.35
N ALA A 67 -7.98 17.66 6.30
CA ALA A 67 -9.13 18.37 5.77
C ALA A 67 -10.21 17.38 5.30
N LEU A 68 -9.84 16.36 4.51
CA LEU A 68 -10.79 15.36 4.04
C LEU A 68 -11.37 14.53 5.20
N VAL A 69 -10.55 14.12 6.17
CA VAL A 69 -11.03 13.37 7.37
C VAL A 69 -12.02 14.22 8.18
N ARG A 70 -11.77 15.51 8.32
CA ARG A 70 -12.69 16.44 8.99
C ARG A 70 -14.00 16.55 8.22
N GLU A 71 -13.93 16.68 6.89
CA GLU A 71 -15.12 16.72 6.02
C GLU A 71 -15.94 15.42 6.07
N MET A 72 -15.27 14.26 6.25
CA MET A 72 -15.91 12.97 6.46
C MET A 72 -16.53 12.84 7.88
N GLY A 73 -16.23 13.75 8.79
CA GLY A 73 -16.61 13.64 10.21
C GLY A 73 -15.90 12.50 10.93
N GLY A 74 -14.64 12.23 10.55
CA GLY A 74 -13.78 11.19 11.12
C GLY A 74 -13.50 10.01 10.19
N VAL A 75 -12.64 9.10 10.61
CA VAL A 75 -12.26 7.87 9.88
C VAL A 75 -12.03 6.70 10.83
N ASP A 76 -12.52 5.51 10.47
CA ASP A 76 -12.33 4.28 11.24
C ASP A 76 -11.16 3.44 10.69
N CYS A 77 -10.91 3.55 9.38
CA CYS A 77 -9.85 2.80 8.71
C CYS A 77 -9.20 3.65 7.62
N LEU A 78 -7.88 3.76 7.69
CA LEU A 78 -7.08 4.36 6.62
C LEU A 78 -6.32 3.26 5.87
N VAL A 79 -6.47 3.24 4.55
CA VAL A 79 -5.74 2.34 3.65
C VAL A 79 -4.76 3.15 2.82
N LEU A 80 -3.46 2.99 3.09
CA LEU A 80 -2.39 3.64 2.32
C LEU A 80 -1.93 2.70 1.20
N SER A 81 -2.41 3.00 -0.01
CA SER A 81 -2.11 2.25 -1.24
C SER A 81 -1.15 2.98 -2.17
N SER A 82 -0.77 4.22 -1.84
CA SER A 82 0.21 4.97 -2.61
C SER A 82 1.57 4.28 -2.57
N GLY A 83 2.17 4.13 -3.73
CA GLY A 83 3.50 3.57 -3.86
C GLY A 83 3.93 3.53 -5.32
N VAL A 84 5.22 3.68 -5.55
CA VAL A 84 5.85 3.62 -6.87
C VAL A 84 7.08 2.71 -6.81
N GLY A 85 7.50 2.23 -7.97
CA GLY A 85 8.72 1.45 -8.10
C GLY A 85 9.05 1.23 -9.57
N ARG A 86 10.32 1.16 -9.86
CA ARG A 86 10.85 0.90 -11.20
C ARG A 86 12.02 -0.05 -11.11
N GLN A 87 12.25 -0.79 -12.17
CA GLN A 87 13.53 -1.47 -12.38
C GLN A 87 14.59 -0.41 -12.73
N ASN A 88 15.76 -0.56 -12.17
CA ASN A 88 16.87 0.38 -12.35
C ASN A 88 18.23 -0.36 -12.35
N PRO A 89 18.51 -1.15 -13.40
CA PRO A 89 19.76 -1.91 -13.47
C PRO A 89 21.00 -1.00 -13.60
N ALA A 90 20.83 0.23 -14.09
CA ALA A 90 21.91 1.21 -14.22
C ALA A 90 22.23 1.97 -12.93
N LEU A 91 21.41 1.79 -11.86
CA LEU A 91 21.51 2.52 -10.59
C LEU A 91 21.45 4.05 -10.76
N ASP A 92 20.67 4.51 -11.75
CA ASP A 92 20.42 5.94 -11.95
C ASP A 92 19.60 6.50 -10.77
N TYR A 93 20.20 7.38 -9.99
CA TYR A 93 19.56 7.99 -8.83
C TYR A 93 18.31 8.80 -9.19
N ALA A 94 18.26 9.42 -10.37
CA ALA A 94 17.09 10.17 -10.81
C ALA A 94 15.84 9.29 -10.93
N LEU A 95 16.00 7.99 -11.27
CA LEU A 95 14.93 7.00 -11.31
C LEU A 95 14.55 6.49 -9.92
N GLU A 96 15.46 6.47 -8.95
CA GLU A 96 15.22 5.97 -7.60
C GLU A 96 14.62 7.02 -6.68
N ARG A 97 15.03 8.29 -6.83
CA ARG A 97 14.59 9.41 -5.98
C ARG A 97 13.07 9.49 -5.83
N PRO A 98 12.23 9.41 -6.89
CA PRO A 98 10.78 9.39 -6.74
C PRO A 98 10.25 8.22 -5.90
N THR A 99 10.91 7.05 -5.98
CA THR A 99 10.55 5.87 -5.18
C THR A 99 10.82 6.13 -3.69
N LEU A 100 11.95 6.73 -3.35
CA LEU A 100 12.31 7.10 -1.98
C LEU A 100 11.34 8.15 -1.42
N LEU A 101 11.08 9.22 -2.17
CA LEU A 101 10.17 10.29 -1.75
C LEU A 101 8.76 9.77 -1.50
N THR A 102 8.22 8.95 -2.39
CA THR A 102 6.86 8.43 -2.26
C THR A 102 6.75 7.34 -1.19
N ASN A 103 7.63 6.33 -1.25
CA ASN A 103 7.48 5.11 -0.43
C ASN A 103 8.09 5.26 0.97
N VAL A 104 8.95 6.24 1.20
CA VAL A 104 9.59 6.48 2.51
C VAL A 104 9.10 7.80 3.08
N VAL A 105 9.46 8.92 2.47
CA VAL A 105 9.22 10.25 3.06
C VAL A 105 7.73 10.55 3.18
N GLY A 106 7.01 10.63 2.07
CA GLY A 106 5.58 10.93 2.07
C GLY A 106 4.75 9.83 2.75
N TRP A 107 5.14 8.56 2.55
CA TRP A 107 4.51 7.45 3.22
C TRP A 107 4.60 7.55 4.75
N THR A 108 5.78 7.87 5.29
CA THR A 108 5.99 8.00 6.73
C THR A 108 5.17 9.15 7.32
N ALA A 109 5.15 10.30 6.65
CA ALA A 109 4.38 11.46 7.11
C ALA A 109 2.88 11.11 7.29
N ILE A 110 2.30 10.40 6.32
CA ILE A 110 0.89 9.96 6.38
C ILE A 110 0.68 8.89 7.47
N VAL A 111 1.57 7.92 7.57
CA VAL A 111 1.47 6.82 8.55
C VAL A 111 1.59 7.34 9.98
N ASP A 112 2.51 8.25 10.25
CA ASP A 112 2.68 8.87 11.57
C ASP A 112 1.48 9.70 11.96
N TRP A 113 0.97 10.49 11.02
CA TRP A 113 -0.26 11.23 11.23
C TRP A 113 -1.43 10.29 11.56
N ALA A 114 -1.64 9.25 10.75
CA ALA A 114 -2.73 8.30 10.93
C ALA A 114 -2.64 7.58 12.29
N TYR A 115 -1.43 7.17 12.68
CA TYR A 115 -1.22 6.52 13.97
C TYR A 115 -1.57 7.46 15.14
N ARG A 116 -1.10 8.70 15.13
CA ARG A 116 -1.42 9.71 16.16
C ARG A 116 -2.92 10.02 16.18
N TYR A 117 -3.54 10.17 15.01
CA TYR A 117 -4.98 10.40 14.89
C TYR A 117 -5.79 9.27 15.57
N PHE A 118 -5.50 8.01 15.25
CA PHE A 118 -6.19 6.87 15.86
C PHE A 118 -5.87 6.71 17.34
N GLN A 119 -4.67 7.05 17.77
CA GLN A 119 -4.30 7.04 19.19
C GLN A 119 -5.11 8.08 19.98
N GLN A 120 -5.28 9.27 19.45
CA GLN A 120 -6.13 10.33 20.05
C GLN A 120 -7.60 9.96 20.03
N GLN A 121 -8.06 9.34 18.95
CA GLN A 121 -9.43 8.83 18.83
C GLN A 121 -9.71 7.65 19.78
N GLY A 122 -8.68 6.97 20.27
CA GLY A 122 -8.77 5.80 21.13
C GLY A 122 -9.05 4.49 20.40
N HIS A 123 -9.28 4.51 19.11
CA HIS A 123 -9.51 3.33 18.25
C HIS A 123 -9.17 3.63 16.80
N GLY A 124 -8.92 2.61 16.01
CA GLY A 124 -8.74 2.77 14.57
C GLY A 124 -7.96 1.65 13.91
N HIS A 125 -7.90 1.72 12.58
CA HIS A 125 -7.21 0.73 11.77
C HIS A 125 -6.37 1.38 10.66
N LEU A 126 -5.07 1.23 10.73
CA LEU A 126 -4.14 1.60 9.67
C LEU A 126 -3.77 0.35 8.86
N ALA A 127 -4.09 0.32 7.58
CA ALA A 127 -3.67 -0.71 6.65
C ALA A 127 -2.77 -0.09 5.57
N ALA A 128 -1.60 -0.65 5.32
CA ALA A 128 -0.71 -0.16 4.28
C ALA A 128 -0.25 -1.28 3.35
N ILE A 129 -0.12 -0.96 2.07
CA ILE A 129 0.31 -1.90 1.05
C ILE A 129 1.83 -1.82 0.90
N SER A 130 2.53 -2.79 1.51
CA SER A 130 3.95 -3.04 1.29
C SER A 130 4.16 -3.95 0.07
N SER A 131 4.85 -5.06 0.19
CA SER A 131 5.07 -6.06 -0.88
C SER A 131 5.76 -7.30 -0.33
N ILE A 132 5.72 -8.43 -1.04
CA ILE A 132 6.67 -9.54 -0.85
C ILE A 132 8.12 -9.11 -1.12
N ALA A 133 8.33 -8.06 -1.90
CA ALA A 133 9.64 -7.45 -2.14
C ALA A 133 10.29 -6.90 -0.83
N ALA A 134 9.51 -6.75 0.23
CA ALA A 134 10.02 -6.41 1.56
C ALA A 134 10.86 -7.52 2.21
N LEU A 135 10.78 -8.75 1.71
CA LEU A 135 11.43 -9.91 2.33
C LEU A 135 12.92 -10.01 1.99
N ARG A 136 13.32 -9.53 0.81
CA ARG A 136 14.69 -9.59 0.30
C ARG A 136 14.99 -8.43 -0.63
N GLY A 137 16.28 -8.02 -0.69
CA GLY A 137 16.76 -7.12 -1.73
C GLY A 137 16.55 -7.74 -3.12
N LEU A 138 16.09 -6.95 -4.07
CA LEU A 138 15.86 -7.36 -5.45
C LEU A 138 16.81 -6.62 -6.36
N ALA A 139 17.76 -7.33 -6.98
CA ALA A 139 18.77 -6.74 -7.86
C ALA A 139 18.19 -5.85 -8.99
N PRO A 140 17.07 -6.21 -9.65
CA PRO A 140 16.50 -5.34 -10.70
C PRO A 140 15.89 -4.02 -10.18
N ALA A 141 15.54 -3.95 -8.87
CA ALA A 141 14.82 -2.80 -8.29
C ALA A 141 15.25 -2.55 -6.83
N PRO A 142 16.52 -2.14 -6.60
CA PRO A 142 17.07 -2.04 -5.25
C PRO A 142 16.33 -1.03 -4.38
N ALA A 143 16.08 0.19 -4.84
CA ALA A 143 15.33 1.18 -4.08
C ALA A 143 13.91 0.72 -3.75
N TYR A 144 13.21 0.10 -4.71
CA TYR A 144 11.85 -0.41 -4.45
C TYR A 144 11.84 -1.45 -3.33
N SER A 145 12.68 -2.49 -3.42
CA SER A 145 12.73 -3.54 -2.39
C SER A 145 13.15 -3.00 -1.03
N ALA A 146 14.13 -2.10 -0.99
CA ALA A 146 14.58 -1.45 0.23
C ALA A 146 13.46 -0.60 0.87
N THR A 147 12.72 0.20 0.07
CA THR A 147 11.58 0.97 0.59
C THR A 147 10.45 0.10 1.12
N LYS A 148 10.20 -1.06 0.48
CA LYS A 148 9.19 -2.01 0.96
C LYS A 148 9.60 -2.71 2.25
N ALA A 149 10.89 -3.00 2.41
CA ALA A 149 11.45 -3.51 3.68
C ALA A 149 11.32 -2.47 4.79
N PHE A 150 11.65 -1.20 4.52
CA PHE A 150 11.42 -0.09 5.43
C PHE A 150 9.95 -0.05 5.90
N GLN A 151 8.98 -0.06 4.96
CA GLN A 151 7.56 -0.04 5.30
C GLN A 151 7.14 -1.22 6.18
N ALA A 152 7.61 -2.43 5.87
CA ALA A 152 7.28 -3.63 6.63
C ALA A 152 7.79 -3.57 8.09
N HIS A 153 9.03 -3.11 8.29
CA HIS A 153 9.61 -2.94 9.62
C HIS A 153 8.93 -1.81 10.40
N TYR A 154 8.64 -0.70 9.72
CA TYR A 154 7.93 0.42 10.34
C TYR A 154 6.54 0.01 10.86
N LEU A 155 5.76 -0.69 10.02
CA LEU A 155 4.45 -1.21 10.41
C LEU A 155 4.56 -2.25 11.54
N GLU A 156 5.62 -3.05 11.58
CA GLU A 156 5.89 -3.98 12.68
C GLU A 156 6.10 -3.23 13.99
N ALA A 157 6.92 -2.19 14.00
CA ALA A 157 7.14 -1.34 15.17
C ALA A 157 5.84 -0.67 15.64
N LEU A 158 5.01 -0.17 14.73
CA LEU A 158 3.71 0.40 15.08
C LEU A 158 2.74 -0.64 15.65
N ARG A 159 2.76 -1.89 15.17
CA ARG A 159 1.96 -2.98 15.78
C ARG A 159 2.39 -3.26 17.22
N GLN A 160 3.68 -3.22 17.52
CA GLN A 160 4.19 -3.37 18.88
C GLN A 160 3.70 -2.23 19.77
N ARG A 161 3.81 -0.99 19.31
CA ARG A 161 3.28 0.19 20.03
C ARG A 161 1.78 0.11 20.25
N ALA A 162 1.02 -0.26 19.22
CA ALA A 162 -0.43 -0.42 19.31
C ALA A 162 -0.82 -1.48 20.36
N LYS A 163 -0.13 -2.62 20.40
CA LYS A 163 -0.34 -3.64 21.43
C LYS A 163 0.00 -3.14 22.83
N ALA A 164 1.10 -2.41 22.98
CA ALA A 164 1.53 -1.86 24.27
C ALA A 164 0.57 -0.80 24.80
N SER A 165 -0.11 -0.04 23.95
CA SER A 165 -1.07 1.00 24.34
C SER A 165 -2.37 0.44 24.94
N ARG A 166 -2.67 -0.84 24.77
CA ARG A 166 -3.92 -1.52 25.15
C ARG A 166 -5.19 -0.90 24.52
N GLN A 167 -5.04 0.01 23.57
CA GLN A 167 -6.15 0.56 22.78
C GLN A 167 -6.50 -0.36 21.61
N PRO A 168 -7.74 -0.36 21.11
CA PRO A 168 -8.15 -1.11 19.93
C PRO A 168 -7.62 -0.47 18.64
N LEU A 169 -6.29 -0.40 18.54
CA LEU A 169 -5.54 0.08 17.37
C LEU A 169 -5.04 -1.12 16.57
N TYR A 170 -5.40 -1.17 15.29
CA TYR A 170 -5.03 -2.26 14.41
C TYR A 170 -4.11 -1.75 13.30
N ILE A 171 -3.03 -2.46 13.06
CA ILE A 171 -2.05 -2.14 12.01
C ILE A 171 -1.91 -3.35 11.09
N THR A 172 -2.29 -3.22 9.83
CA THR A 172 -2.21 -4.28 8.83
C THR A 172 -1.13 -3.98 7.80
N ASP A 173 -0.11 -4.83 7.74
CA ASP A 173 0.89 -4.86 6.68
C ASP A 173 0.42 -5.82 5.57
N ILE A 174 0.03 -5.26 4.43
CA ILE A 174 -0.47 -6.01 3.28
C ILE A 174 0.70 -6.24 2.32
N ARG A 175 1.04 -7.51 2.07
CA ARG A 175 2.17 -7.93 1.23
C ARG A 175 1.69 -8.64 -0.04
N PRO A 176 1.31 -7.91 -1.10
CA PRO A 176 1.01 -8.54 -2.38
C PRO A 176 2.27 -9.13 -3.01
N GLY A 177 2.08 -10.22 -3.77
CA GLY A 177 3.01 -10.63 -4.80
C GLY A 177 2.84 -9.79 -6.06
N PHE A 178 3.15 -10.37 -7.21
CA PHE A 178 2.93 -9.69 -8.50
C PHE A 178 1.43 -9.60 -8.79
N VAL A 179 0.94 -8.39 -9.02
CA VAL A 179 -0.45 -8.10 -9.36
C VAL A 179 -0.48 -7.28 -10.64
N ASP A 180 -1.38 -7.63 -11.55
CA ASP A 180 -1.57 -6.97 -12.84
C ASP A 180 -2.12 -5.56 -12.66
N THR A 181 -1.22 -4.63 -12.36
CA THR A 181 -1.51 -3.21 -12.12
C THR A 181 -0.58 -2.35 -12.96
N PRO A 182 -0.86 -1.05 -13.15
CA PRO A 182 0.03 -0.14 -13.85
C PRO A 182 1.45 -0.03 -13.26
N LEU A 183 1.66 -0.49 -12.04
CA LEU A 183 2.99 -0.57 -11.41
C LEU A 183 3.84 -1.69 -12.05
N LEU A 184 3.22 -2.71 -12.62
CA LEU A 184 3.87 -3.83 -13.25
C LEU A 184 3.89 -3.62 -14.78
N ASN A 185 4.91 -2.97 -15.30
CA ASN A 185 4.99 -2.53 -16.70
C ASN A 185 4.74 -3.65 -17.72
N ASP A 186 5.21 -4.88 -17.46
CA ASP A 186 4.96 -6.05 -18.32
C ASP A 186 4.67 -7.29 -17.47
N PRO A 187 3.37 -7.63 -17.27
CA PRO A 187 2.97 -8.79 -16.48
C PRO A 187 3.52 -10.13 -16.99
N LYS A 188 3.83 -10.23 -18.29
CA LYS A 188 4.31 -11.48 -18.89
C LYS A 188 5.70 -11.89 -18.41
N GLN A 189 6.49 -10.94 -17.93
CA GLN A 189 7.84 -11.19 -17.41
C GLN A 189 7.85 -11.81 -16.01
N PHE A 190 6.68 -11.90 -15.34
CA PHE A 190 6.60 -12.32 -13.94
C PHE A 190 5.78 -13.59 -13.76
N PHE A 191 6.27 -14.48 -12.92
CA PHE A 191 5.56 -15.70 -12.58
C PHE A 191 4.45 -15.45 -11.55
N GLY A 192 3.28 -16.05 -11.79
CA GLY A 192 2.21 -16.06 -10.79
C GLY A 192 1.51 -14.72 -10.59
N VAL A 193 1.44 -13.90 -11.64
CA VAL A 193 0.73 -12.61 -11.63
C VAL A 193 -0.74 -12.82 -11.31
N LEU A 194 -1.25 -12.08 -10.34
CA LEU A 194 -2.62 -12.15 -9.88
C LEU A 194 -3.46 -11.05 -10.55
N LYS A 195 -4.66 -11.40 -10.97
CA LYS A 195 -5.65 -10.40 -11.41
C LYS A 195 -6.01 -9.47 -10.25
N VAL A 196 -6.19 -8.19 -10.55
CA VAL A 196 -6.51 -7.14 -9.55
C VAL A 196 -7.68 -7.54 -8.66
N ASP A 197 -8.78 -8.01 -9.24
CA ASP A 197 -9.98 -8.39 -8.48
C ASP A 197 -9.73 -9.46 -7.42
N LYS A 198 -8.90 -10.47 -7.74
CA LYS A 198 -8.56 -11.53 -6.79
C LYS A 198 -7.70 -10.98 -5.66
N ALA A 199 -6.76 -10.09 -5.98
CA ALA A 199 -5.92 -9.43 -5.00
C ALA A 199 -6.76 -8.53 -4.08
N VAL A 200 -7.63 -7.70 -4.64
CA VAL A 200 -8.51 -6.80 -3.90
C VAL A 200 -9.40 -7.56 -2.93
N ARG A 201 -10.06 -8.65 -3.37
CA ARG A 201 -10.89 -9.48 -2.48
C ARG A 201 -10.10 -10.04 -1.30
N ALA A 202 -8.86 -10.48 -1.52
CA ALA A 202 -8.01 -10.99 -0.46
C ALA A 202 -7.54 -9.88 0.49
N ILE A 203 -7.22 -8.71 -0.04
CA ILE A 203 -6.81 -7.53 0.73
C ILE A 203 -7.96 -7.04 1.61
N VAL A 204 -9.13 -6.83 1.04
CA VAL A 204 -10.32 -6.37 1.78
C VAL A 204 -10.65 -7.36 2.90
N ARG A 205 -10.63 -8.67 2.63
CA ARG A 205 -10.81 -9.69 3.68
C ARG A 205 -9.75 -9.57 4.79
N ALA A 206 -8.49 -9.29 4.46
CA ALA A 206 -7.43 -9.13 5.45
C ALA A 206 -7.65 -7.88 6.31
N ILE A 207 -8.11 -6.78 5.72
CA ILE A 207 -8.48 -5.54 6.42
C ILE A 207 -9.68 -5.79 7.33
N ASP A 208 -10.74 -6.41 6.85
CA ASP A 208 -11.94 -6.68 7.62
C ASP A 208 -11.66 -7.58 8.84
N HIS A 209 -10.74 -8.53 8.70
CA HIS A 209 -10.29 -9.40 9.80
C HIS A 209 -9.12 -8.82 10.62
N ARG A 210 -8.72 -7.56 10.39
CA ARG A 210 -7.68 -6.85 11.14
C ARG A 210 -6.37 -7.64 11.27
N LYS A 211 -5.96 -8.33 10.18
CA LYS A 211 -4.73 -9.14 10.18
C LYS A 211 -3.50 -8.27 10.38
N GLY A 212 -2.60 -8.62 11.30
CA GLY A 212 -1.36 -7.88 11.50
C GLY A 212 -0.44 -7.90 10.28
N VAL A 213 -0.30 -9.07 9.64
CA VAL A 213 0.42 -9.25 8.35
C VAL A 213 -0.44 -10.10 7.43
N ALA A 214 -0.57 -9.68 6.19
CA ALA A 214 -1.33 -10.39 5.18
C ALA A 214 -0.54 -10.52 3.87
N THR A 215 0.11 -11.67 3.69
CA THR A 215 0.68 -12.03 2.38
C THR A 215 -0.45 -12.41 1.43
N ILE A 216 -0.57 -11.69 0.33
CA ILE A 216 -1.67 -11.87 -0.59
C ILE A 216 -1.38 -13.01 -1.55
N THR A 217 -2.22 -14.00 -1.48
CA THR A 217 -2.31 -15.37 -1.97
C THR A 217 -1.59 -16.40 -1.10
N ARG A 218 -2.23 -17.58 -1.03
CA ARG A 218 -1.65 -18.73 -0.29
C ARG A 218 -0.30 -19.16 -0.86
N ARG A 219 -0.11 -19.07 -2.19
CA ARG A 219 1.15 -19.43 -2.86
C ARG A 219 2.31 -18.57 -2.35
N TRP A 220 2.13 -17.25 -2.35
CA TRP A 220 3.14 -16.33 -1.84
C TRP A 220 3.33 -16.44 -0.32
N ALA A 221 2.27 -16.73 0.44
CA ALA A 221 2.39 -16.98 1.87
C ALA A 221 3.24 -18.22 2.18
N LEU A 222 3.13 -19.28 1.38
CA LEU A 222 3.97 -20.48 1.50
C LEU A 222 5.41 -20.23 1.04
N LEU A 223 5.62 -19.43 0.00
CA LEU A 223 6.95 -19.12 -0.52
C LEU A 223 7.71 -18.08 0.32
N ALA A 224 7.01 -17.21 1.04
CA ALA A 224 7.61 -16.11 1.79
C ALA A 224 8.71 -16.55 2.80
N PRO A 225 8.54 -17.61 3.61
CA PRO A 225 9.59 -18.08 4.51
C PRO A 225 10.83 -18.56 3.75
N PHE A 226 10.64 -19.26 2.63
CA PHE A 226 11.74 -19.75 1.79
C PHE A 226 12.47 -18.58 1.12
N MET A 227 11.75 -17.59 0.61
CA MET A 227 12.36 -16.38 0.07
C MET A 227 13.20 -15.64 1.12
N LYS A 228 12.71 -15.55 2.35
CA LYS A 228 13.42 -14.89 3.45
C LYS A 228 14.70 -15.65 3.83
N ALA A 229 14.68 -16.98 3.81
CA ALA A 229 15.80 -17.84 4.17
C ALA A 229 16.75 -18.17 2.99
N ALA A 230 16.35 -17.85 1.75
CA ALA A 230 17.11 -18.21 0.57
C ALA A 230 18.52 -17.60 0.58
N PRO A 231 19.57 -18.38 0.33
CA PRO A 231 20.92 -17.85 0.21
C PRO A 231 21.05 -16.97 -1.03
N GLU A 232 21.95 -16.01 -0.98
CA GLU A 232 22.11 -14.98 -2.04
C GLU A 232 22.39 -15.56 -3.41
N TRP A 233 23.23 -16.62 -3.50
CA TRP A 233 23.53 -17.28 -4.76
C TRP A 233 22.29 -17.84 -5.48
N LEU A 234 21.30 -18.31 -4.70
CA LEU A 234 20.03 -18.80 -5.24
C LEU A 234 19.18 -17.65 -5.78
N LEU A 235 19.14 -16.53 -5.08
CA LEU A 235 18.44 -15.33 -5.53
C LEU A 235 19.06 -14.76 -6.80
N VAL A 236 20.40 -14.74 -6.89
CA VAL A 236 21.12 -14.35 -8.11
C VAL A 236 20.73 -15.24 -9.29
N LYS A 237 20.67 -16.57 -9.10
CA LYS A 237 20.28 -17.53 -10.14
C LYS A 237 18.83 -17.32 -10.61
N VAL A 238 17.91 -17.04 -9.68
CA VAL A 238 16.47 -16.92 -9.98
C VAL A 238 16.11 -15.53 -10.48
N LEU A 239 16.68 -14.47 -9.90
CA LEU A 239 16.32 -13.08 -10.17
C LEU A 239 17.33 -12.38 -11.08
N GLY A 240 18.57 -12.83 -11.11
CA GLY A 240 19.66 -12.29 -11.93
C GLY A 240 19.64 -12.79 -13.39
N GLY A 241 18.75 -13.71 -13.72
CA GLY A 241 18.63 -14.29 -15.06
C GLY A 241 17.99 -13.39 -16.13
N SER A 242 17.66 -12.16 -15.83
CA SER A 242 17.36 -11.13 -16.83
C SER A 242 18.68 -10.71 -17.47
N ARG A 243 19.15 -11.51 -18.43
CA ARG A 243 20.27 -11.15 -19.31
C ARG A 243 19.93 -9.82 -19.94
N SER A 244 20.71 -8.79 -19.63
CA SER A 244 20.89 -7.63 -20.49
C SER A 244 21.11 -8.13 -21.91
N THR A 245 20.10 -8.14 -22.75
CA THR A 245 20.30 -8.17 -24.20
C THR A 245 20.99 -6.87 -24.56
N LYS A 246 22.23 -7.02 -25.04
CA LYS A 246 23.06 -5.96 -25.60
C LYS A 246 22.28 -5.17 -26.65
#